data_c8b20400a69aea38c3d296b78a319569
#
_entry.id   c8b20400a69aea38c3d296b78a319569
#
_cell.length_a   1.000
_cell.length_b   1.000
_cell.length_c   1.000
_cell.angle_alpha   90.00
_cell.angle_beta   90.00
_cell.angle_gamma   90.00
#
_symmetry.space_group_name_H-M   'P 1'
#
loop_
_entity.id
_entity.type
_entity.pdbx_description
1 polymer ?
#
loop_
_entity_poly.entity_id
_entity_poly.type
_entity_poly.pdbx_seq_one_letter_code
_entity_poly.pdbx_strand_id
1 'polypeptide(L)'
;MTMEDRLAELRNLREEAELGGGESRIERQHDKGKMTARERIEYFLDDGTFHEFDKLRTHGSHNFGMEEKKILTDGVVTGYGEVDGRKVFVFAHDFTVFGGSLGEVFAEKICKVMDTAMEVGCPIVGLNDSAGARIQEGVNSLAGFTEIFHRNQKASGVIPQISGIMGPCAGGAVYSPSITDFIFMVEDTSHMYITGPGVTKTVTGEEVSHEELGGASTHSSTTGIAQFSVPDDETALDKIQHLLSYLPQNNVEDPPRVEPWDDPDRRDDELEEIVPPSPQKPYDMVDVIGSVMDEGSFFEVNENFAKNIVVGFSRLDGHSLGIVANQPRVNAGTLTVDSSMKAARFVRFCDAFNIPIVSFVDVPGYMPGTDQEHRGIIRHGAKLLYAYSEATVPLLTVITRKAYGGAYCVMASKHLGADVNYAWPTAEIAVMGPQGAVNLLYSDELEAADDTEALRQELIDEYREEFANPYTAADRGYLDDVIEPTETRPRLVQDLEMLRSKREDGPDRKHGNIPL
;
A
#
# COMPACT_ATOMS: atom_id res chain seq x y z
N MET A 1 29.65 -48.14 -0.14
CA MET A 1 29.43 -46.69 -0.03
C MET A 1 29.71 -46.30 1.42
N THR A 2 30.76 -45.56 1.65
CA THR A 2 31.17 -45.09 2.98
C THR A 2 30.34 -43.87 3.38
N MET A 3 30.47 -43.38 4.61
CA MET A 3 29.84 -42.11 5.03
C MET A 3 30.43 -40.94 4.22
N GLU A 4 31.70 -40.98 3.91
CA GLU A 4 32.39 -39.98 3.11
C GLU A 4 31.84 -39.91 1.66
N ASP A 5 31.58 -41.06 1.03
CA ASP A 5 30.92 -41.13 -0.29
C ASP A 5 29.52 -40.48 -0.26
N ARG A 6 28.73 -40.74 0.80
CA ARG A 6 27.38 -40.16 0.98
C ARG A 6 27.42 -38.65 1.23
N LEU A 7 28.40 -38.18 2.00
CA LEU A 7 28.58 -36.76 2.22
C LEU A 7 29.02 -36.02 0.95
N ALA A 8 29.88 -36.63 0.14
CA ALA A 8 30.28 -36.10 -1.14
C ALA A 8 29.07 -35.99 -2.10
N GLU A 9 28.26 -37.06 -2.19
CA GLU A 9 27.02 -37.05 -2.98
C GLU A 9 26.06 -35.91 -2.53
N LEU A 10 25.84 -35.74 -1.23
CA LEU A 10 25.00 -34.67 -0.70
C LEU A 10 25.54 -33.28 -1.06
N ARG A 11 26.84 -33.06 -0.96
CA ARG A 11 27.47 -31.79 -1.35
C ARG A 11 27.28 -31.48 -2.83
N ASN A 12 27.50 -32.46 -3.69
CA ASN A 12 27.29 -32.33 -5.13
C ASN A 12 25.82 -31.96 -5.46
N LEU A 13 24.84 -32.65 -4.83
CA LEU A 13 23.42 -32.32 -5.02
C LEU A 13 23.07 -30.91 -4.55
N ARG A 14 23.69 -30.44 -3.48
CA ARG A 14 23.50 -29.06 -3.01
C ARG A 14 24.07 -28.02 -3.97
N GLU A 15 25.28 -28.25 -4.47
CA GLU A 15 25.92 -27.41 -5.49
C GLU A 15 25.11 -27.41 -6.80
N GLU A 16 24.62 -28.57 -7.27
CA GLU A 16 23.72 -28.64 -8.41
C GLU A 16 22.42 -27.83 -8.21
N ALA A 17 21.80 -27.93 -7.04
CA ALA A 17 20.61 -27.18 -6.70
C ALA A 17 20.85 -25.65 -6.67
N GLU A 18 22.04 -25.21 -6.31
CA GLU A 18 22.43 -23.79 -6.29
C GLU A 18 22.64 -23.23 -7.71
N LEU A 19 23.09 -24.06 -8.64
CA LEU A 19 23.24 -23.66 -10.04
C LEU A 19 21.91 -23.53 -10.80
N GLY A 20 20.82 -24.08 -10.28
CA GLY A 20 19.50 -23.99 -10.92
C GLY A 20 19.51 -24.40 -12.38
N GLY A 21 19.24 -23.47 -13.29
CA GLY A 21 19.27 -23.70 -14.74
C GLY A 21 20.66 -23.75 -15.37
N GLY A 22 21.73 -23.57 -14.59
CA GLY A 22 23.14 -23.61 -14.99
C GLY A 22 23.72 -22.23 -15.35
N GLU A 23 25.06 -22.15 -15.32
CA GLU A 23 25.85 -20.92 -15.47
C GLU A 23 25.42 -20.04 -16.65
N SER A 24 25.22 -20.63 -17.83
CA SER A 24 24.86 -19.85 -19.04
C SER A 24 23.50 -19.17 -18.95
N ARG A 25 22.58 -19.65 -18.09
CA ARG A 25 21.28 -19.02 -17.86
C ARG A 25 21.37 -17.98 -16.75
N ILE A 26 22.25 -18.19 -15.78
CA ILE A 26 22.60 -17.19 -14.77
C ILE A 26 23.22 -15.97 -15.46
N GLU A 27 24.22 -16.15 -16.31
CA GLU A 27 24.82 -15.06 -17.11
C GLU A 27 23.77 -14.27 -17.89
N ARG A 28 22.78 -14.94 -18.49
CA ARG A 28 21.68 -14.25 -19.22
C ARG A 28 20.75 -13.44 -18.31
N GLN A 29 20.61 -13.79 -17.03
CA GLN A 29 19.90 -12.94 -16.06
C GLN A 29 20.71 -11.68 -15.76
N HIS A 30 22.01 -11.83 -15.49
CA HIS A 30 22.92 -10.70 -15.25
C HIS A 30 23.04 -9.77 -16.47
N ASP A 31 23.10 -10.32 -17.70
CA ASP A 31 23.10 -9.53 -18.95
C ASP A 31 21.85 -8.64 -19.11
N LYS A 32 20.76 -8.97 -18.42
CA LYS A 32 19.52 -8.19 -18.39
C LYS A 32 19.46 -7.22 -17.20
N GLY A 33 20.52 -7.12 -16.39
CA GLY A 33 20.55 -6.32 -15.18
C GLY A 33 19.71 -6.88 -14.02
N LYS A 34 19.45 -8.21 -14.02
CA LYS A 34 18.61 -8.87 -13.01
C LYS A 34 19.46 -9.77 -12.13
N MET A 35 19.13 -9.83 -10.85
CA MET A 35 19.65 -10.85 -9.93
C MET A 35 18.99 -12.20 -10.18
N THR A 36 19.67 -13.28 -9.77
CA THR A 36 19.07 -14.62 -9.65
C THR A 36 18.16 -14.71 -8.42
N ALA A 37 17.33 -15.73 -8.34
CA ALA A 37 16.48 -15.98 -7.17
C ALA A 37 17.28 -16.09 -5.85
N ARG A 38 18.46 -16.71 -5.91
CA ARG A 38 19.33 -16.88 -4.73
C ARG A 38 19.99 -15.58 -4.32
N GLU A 39 20.55 -14.84 -5.27
CA GLU A 39 21.14 -13.52 -5.01
C GLU A 39 20.12 -12.56 -4.39
N ARG A 40 18.87 -12.58 -4.87
CA ARG A 40 17.78 -11.79 -4.28
C ARG A 40 17.51 -12.16 -2.82
N ILE A 41 17.47 -13.46 -2.50
CA ILE A 41 17.25 -13.94 -1.13
C ILE A 41 18.44 -13.61 -0.23
N GLU A 42 19.67 -13.81 -0.71
CA GLU A 42 20.90 -13.50 0.03
C GLU A 42 21.04 -12.00 0.31
N TYR A 43 20.66 -11.16 -0.64
CA TYR A 43 20.63 -9.69 -0.44
C TYR A 43 19.53 -9.26 0.53
N PHE A 44 18.35 -9.89 0.43
CA PHE A 44 17.16 -9.50 1.19
C PHE A 44 17.22 -9.88 2.67
N LEU A 45 17.84 -11.00 3.02
CA LEU A 45 17.87 -11.52 4.38
C LEU A 45 19.21 -11.19 5.06
N ASP A 46 19.18 -11.09 6.38
CA ASP A 46 20.37 -10.92 7.20
C ASP A 46 21.37 -12.07 6.94
N ASP A 47 22.67 -11.73 6.88
CA ASP A 47 23.73 -12.67 6.55
C ASP A 47 23.67 -13.98 7.34
N GLY A 48 23.61 -15.09 6.62
CA GLY A 48 23.67 -16.43 7.18
C GLY A 48 22.38 -16.90 7.88
N THR A 49 21.29 -16.14 7.81
CA THR A 49 20.02 -16.51 8.46
C THR A 49 19.10 -17.36 7.57
N PHE A 50 19.40 -17.49 6.27
CA PHE A 50 18.53 -18.22 5.35
C PHE A 50 18.49 -19.73 5.61
N HIS A 51 17.30 -20.27 5.82
CA HIS A 51 17.02 -21.70 5.93
C HIS A 51 16.11 -22.15 4.79
N GLU A 52 16.69 -22.81 3.78
CA GLU A 52 15.98 -23.26 2.60
C GLU A 52 15.15 -24.52 2.86
N PHE A 53 13.91 -24.53 2.35
CA PHE A 53 13.02 -25.69 2.33
C PHE A 53 13.05 -26.40 0.98
N ASP A 54 12.95 -27.74 1.00
CA ASP A 54 12.72 -28.57 -0.19
C ASP A 54 13.75 -28.35 -1.33
N LYS A 55 15.01 -28.02 -1.00
CA LYS A 55 16.11 -27.76 -1.97
C LYS A 55 16.28 -28.88 -3.00
N LEU A 56 16.08 -30.14 -2.62
CA LEU A 56 16.34 -31.33 -3.47
C LEU A 56 15.09 -31.83 -4.20
N ARG A 57 13.95 -31.14 -4.13
CA ARG A 57 12.75 -31.55 -4.87
C ARG A 57 12.85 -31.25 -6.36
N THR A 58 12.25 -32.15 -7.17
CA THR A 58 12.08 -32.01 -8.62
C THR A 58 10.62 -32.26 -8.99
N HIS A 59 10.17 -31.77 -10.15
CA HIS A 59 8.82 -32.02 -10.64
C HIS A 59 8.49 -33.51 -10.85
N GLY A 60 7.22 -33.87 -10.76
CA GLY A 60 6.71 -35.24 -11.01
C GLY A 60 6.34 -35.52 -12.47
N SER A 61 6.42 -34.56 -13.37
CA SER A 61 5.95 -34.70 -14.76
C SER A 61 6.79 -35.72 -15.58
N HIS A 62 6.07 -36.49 -16.39
CA HIS A 62 6.64 -37.48 -17.34
C HIS A 62 6.24 -37.18 -18.79
N ASN A 63 5.58 -36.04 -19.05
CA ASN A 63 5.09 -35.65 -20.36
C ASN A 63 6.09 -34.73 -21.08
N PHE A 64 6.07 -34.75 -22.41
CA PHE A 64 6.85 -33.84 -23.27
C PHE A 64 8.36 -33.83 -23.00
N GLY A 65 8.94 -34.96 -22.58
CA GLY A 65 10.37 -35.10 -22.29
C GLY A 65 10.81 -34.47 -20.97
N MET A 66 9.87 -34.20 -20.08
CA MET A 66 10.16 -33.64 -18.74
C MET A 66 10.86 -34.64 -17.84
N GLU A 67 10.65 -35.96 -18.05
CA GLU A 67 11.32 -37.05 -17.31
C GLU A 67 12.84 -36.99 -17.39
N GLU A 68 13.38 -36.43 -18.48
CA GLU A 68 14.82 -36.26 -18.71
C GLU A 68 15.38 -34.95 -18.17
N LYS A 69 14.50 -34.02 -17.70
CA LYS A 69 14.85 -32.65 -17.27
C LYS A 69 14.56 -32.45 -15.79
N LYS A 70 15.10 -33.30 -14.94
CA LYS A 70 14.91 -33.22 -13.48
C LYS A 70 15.89 -32.23 -12.87
N ILE A 71 15.48 -30.95 -12.84
CA ILE A 71 16.25 -29.88 -12.22
C ILE A 71 15.83 -29.76 -10.75
N LEU A 72 16.80 -29.72 -9.85
CA LEU A 72 16.58 -29.53 -8.41
C LEU A 72 15.95 -28.16 -8.15
N THR A 73 15.25 -28.02 -7.04
CA THR A 73 14.43 -26.86 -6.64
C THR A 73 13.14 -26.67 -7.44
N ASP A 74 13.00 -27.28 -8.61
CA ASP A 74 11.86 -27.14 -9.54
C ASP A 74 11.53 -25.68 -9.93
N GLY A 75 12.52 -24.78 -9.89
CA GLY A 75 12.37 -23.38 -10.32
C GLY A 75 11.82 -22.40 -9.29
N VAL A 76 11.77 -22.81 -8.01
CA VAL A 76 11.47 -21.89 -6.91
C VAL A 76 12.32 -22.19 -5.69
N VAL A 77 12.94 -21.15 -5.13
CA VAL A 77 13.67 -21.21 -3.86
C VAL A 77 12.71 -20.75 -2.76
N THR A 78 12.55 -21.56 -1.71
CA THR A 78 11.59 -21.30 -0.62
C THR A 78 12.25 -21.50 0.73
N GLY A 79 11.88 -20.72 1.73
CA GLY A 79 12.44 -20.84 3.07
C GLY A 79 12.06 -19.67 3.98
N TYR A 80 12.88 -19.45 4.98
CA TYR A 80 12.77 -18.31 5.89
C TYR A 80 14.15 -17.82 6.32
N GLY A 81 14.21 -16.60 6.80
CA GLY A 81 15.39 -15.98 7.40
C GLY A 81 14.97 -14.81 8.27
N GLU A 82 15.87 -13.87 8.47
CA GLU A 82 15.63 -12.68 9.28
C GLU A 82 15.87 -11.41 8.44
N VAL A 83 15.15 -10.35 8.75
CA VAL A 83 15.37 -8.98 8.30
C VAL A 83 15.39 -8.10 9.55
N ASP A 84 16.51 -7.44 9.81
CA ASP A 84 16.74 -6.69 11.05
C ASP A 84 16.45 -7.53 12.31
N GLY A 85 16.86 -8.81 12.31
CA GLY A 85 16.64 -9.77 13.38
C GLY A 85 15.19 -10.24 13.55
N ARG A 86 14.29 -9.89 12.64
CA ARG A 86 12.88 -10.29 12.64
C ARG A 86 12.62 -11.35 11.57
N LYS A 87 11.95 -12.42 11.95
CA LYS A 87 11.69 -13.56 11.05
C LYS A 87 10.78 -13.18 9.90
N VAL A 88 11.17 -13.58 8.69
CA VAL A 88 10.41 -13.40 7.45
C VAL A 88 10.46 -14.69 6.64
N PHE A 89 9.33 -15.12 6.09
CA PHE A 89 9.25 -16.19 5.13
C PHE A 89 9.38 -15.64 3.70
N VAL A 90 10.05 -16.40 2.83
CA VAL A 90 10.33 -15.96 1.47
C VAL A 90 10.20 -17.09 0.47
N PHE A 91 9.69 -16.76 -0.71
CA PHE A 91 9.87 -17.57 -1.92
C PHE A 91 10.34 -16.68 -3.07
N ALA A 92 11.24 -17.22 -3.91
CA ALA A 92 11.74 -16.52 -5.09
C ALA A 92 11.68 -17.44 -6.31
N HIS A 93 11.05 -16.96 -7.38
CA HIS A 93 10.97 -17.68 -8.65
C HIS A 93 12.32 -17.66 -9.36
N ASP A 94 12.83 -18.83 -9.71
CA ASP A 94 14.06 -18.96 -10.46
C ASP A 94 13.78 -19.02 -11.97
N PHE A 95 13.92 -17.90 -12.64
CA PHE A 95 13.70 -17.80 -14.07
C PHE A 95 14.68 -18.64 -14.90
N THR A 96 15.82 -19.02 -14.33
CA THR A 96 16.80 -19.90 -15.00
C THR A 96 16.27 -21.33 -15.20
N VAL A 97 15.29 -21.74 -14.37
CA VAL A 97 14.66 -23.06 -14.40
C VAL A 97 13.27 -22.95 -15.02
N PHE A 98 13.10 -23.48 -16.22
CA PHE A 98 11.82 -23.47 -16.98
C PHE A 98 11.17 -22.08 -17.09
N GLY A 99 11.96 -20.98 -17.07
CA GLY A 99 11.45 -19.61 -17.08
C GLY A 99 10.63 -19.25 -15.84
N GLY A 100 10.91 -19.84 -14.69
CA GLY A 100 10.15 -19.60 -13.46
C GLY A 100 8.68 -20.04 -13.57
N SER A 101 8.34 -20.92 -14.55
CA SER A 101 6.96 -21.34 -14.75
C SER A 101 6.47 -22.28 -13.66
N LEU A 102 5.24 -22.04 -13.19
CA LEU A 102 4.64 -22.78 -12.10
C LEU A 102 4.15 -24.16 -12.53
N GLY A 103 4.68 -25.20 -11.91
CA GLY A 103 4.22 -26.58 -11.96
C GLY A 103 3.66 -27.04 -10.62
N GLU A 104 3.28 -28.31 -10.52
CA GLU A 104 2.68 -28.90 -9.31
C GLU A 104 3.62 -28.79 -8.10
N VAL A 105 4.85 -29.30 -8.20
CA VAL A 105 5.84 -29.28 -7.10
C VAL A 105 6.29 -27.87 -6.76
N PHE A 106 6.42 -27.01 -7.75
CA PHE A 106 6.67 -25.58 -7.56
C PHE A 106 5.60 -24.94 -6.65
N ALA A 107 4.32 -25.18 -6.96
CA ALA A 107 3.20 -24.68 -6.17
C ALA A 107 3.17 -25.27 -4.76
N GLU A 108 3.39 -26.59 -4.61
CA GLU A 108 3.44 -27.27 -3.32
C GLU A 108 4.50 -26.67 -2.39
N LYS A 109 5.67 -26.29 -2.92
CA LYS A 109 6.73 -25.62 -2.16
C LYS A 109 6.28 -24.24 -1.66
N ILE A 110 5.66 -23.42 -2.51
CA ILE A 110 5.10 -22.13 -2.11
C ILE A 110 4.00 -22.32 -1.06
N CYS A 111 3.06 -23.23 -1.30
CA CYS A 111 1.99 -23.53 -0.36
C CYS A 111 2.52 -23.92 1.03
N LYS A 112 3.57 -24.76 1.08
CA LYS A 112 4.21 -25.15 2.34
C LYS A 112 4.80 -23.96 3.08
N VAL A 113 5.51 -23.07 2.40
CA VAL A 113 6.09 -21.89 3.05
C VAL A 113 5.02 -20.90 3.50
N MET A 114 3.92 -20.74 2.74
CA MET A 114 2.78 -19.91 3.13
C MET A 114 2.05 -20.48 4.35
N ASP A 115 1.77 -21.79 4.37
CA ASP A 115 1.13 -22.46 5.50
C ASP A 115 1.99 -22.29 6.77
N THR A 116 3.32 -22.51 6.65
CA THR A 116 4.24 -22.35 7.78
C THR A 116 4.31 -20.88 8.26
N ALA A 117 4.32 -19.91 7.34
CA ALA A 117 4.31 -18.48 7.69
C ALA A 117 3.07 -18.10 8.50
N MET A 118 1.88 -18.58 8.11
CA MET A 118 0.63 -18.36 8.86
C MET A 118 0.64 -19.06 10.22
N GLU A 119 1.14 -20.30 10.30
CA GLU A 119 1.23 -21.06 11.56
C GLU A 119 2.18 -20.40 12.56
N VAL A 120 3.28 -19.82 12.07
CA VAL A 120 4.29 -19.14 12.91
C VAL A 120 3.89 -17.69 13.20
N GLY A 121 3.04 -17.07 12.36
CA GLY A 121 2.62 -15.68 12.47
C GLY A 121 3.72 -14.72 12.06
N CYS A 122 4.29 -14.89 10.86
CA CYS A 122 5.35 -14.03 10.34
C CYS A 122 5.05 -13.57 8.91
N PRO A 123 5.55 -12.39 8.49
CA PRO A 123 5.38 -11.89 7.13
C PRO A 123 5.89 -12.88 6.07
N ILE A 124 5.28 -12.83 4.88
CA ILE A 124 5.74 -13.56 3.72
C ILE A 124 6.03 -12.60 2.56
N VAL A 125 7.19 -12.80 1.92
CA VAL A 125 7.64 -12.03 0.76
C VAL A 125 7.79 -12.96 -0.44
N GLY A 126 7.08 -12.66 -1.52
CA GLY A 126 7.18 -13.36 -2.79
C GLY A 126 7.97 -12.54 -3.81
N LEU A 127 9.09 -13.08 -4.30
CA LEU A 127 9.91 -12.47 -5.35
C LEU A 127 9.57 -13.15 -6.68
N ASN A 128 8.74 -12.48 -7.49
CA ASN A 128 8.08 -13.06 -8.65
C ASN A 128 8.86 -12.76 -9.94
N ASP A 129 9.18 -13.81 -10.69
CA ASP A 129 9.84 -13.74 -11.99
C ASP A 129 9.43 -14.99 -12.80
N SER A 130 8.28 -14.93 -13.51
CA SER A 130 7.62 -16.13 -14.03
C SER A 130 7.00 -15.94 -15.40
N ALA A 131 7.22 -16.90 -16.28
CA ALA A 131 6.52 -17.01 -17.56
C ALA A 131 5.05 -17.49 -17.44
N GLY A 132 4.54 -17.72 -16.23
CA GLY A 132 3.17 -18.18 -16.00
C GLY A 132 3.06 -19.68 -15.74
N ALA A 133 2.01 -20.34 -16.23
CA ALA A 133 1.77 -21.77 -16.04
C ALA A 133 2.75 -22.63 -16.84
N ARG A 134 3.28 -23.70 -16.24
CA ARG A 134 4.08 -24.73 -16.92
C ARG A 134 3.16 -25.57 -17.79
N ILE A 135 3.14 -25.29 -19.09
CA ILE A 135 2.21 -25.89 -20.05
C ILE A 135 2.32 -27.42 -20.08
N GLN A 136 3.52 -27.96 -19.90
CA GLN A 136 3.80 -29.41 -19.91
C GLN A 136 3.10 -30.18 -18.77
N GLU A 137 2.70 -29.49 -17.71
CA GLU A 137 1.98 -30.08 -16.57
C GLU A 137 0.45 -29.86 -16.64
N GLY A 138 -0.02 -29.13 -17.65
CA GLY A 138 -1.44 -28.98 -17.94
C GLY A 138 -2.25 -28.42 -16.77
N VAL A 139 -3.34 -29.10 -16.42
CA VAL A 139 -4.27 -28.66 -15.37
C VAL A 139 -3.65 -28.64 -13.96
N ASN A 140 -2.57 -29.40 -13.71
CA ASN A 140 -1.87 -29.39 -12.43
C ASN A 140 -1.26 -28.03 -12.13
N SER A 141 -0.75 -27.32 -13.17
CA SER A 141 -0.29 -25.94 -13.01
C SER A 141 -1.41 -24.98 -12.60
N LEU A 142 -2.63 -25.17 -13.16
CA LEU A 142 -3.79 -24.35 -12.79
C LEU A 142 -4.26 -24.65 -11.36
N ALA A 143 -4.26 -25.91 -10.97
CA ALA A 143 -4.56 -26.33 -9.60
C ALA A 143 -3.56 -25.69 -8.63
N GLY A 144 -2.26 -25.71 -8.95
CA GLY A 144 -1.20 -25.11 -8.15
C GLY A 144 -1.41 -23.61 -7.94
N PHE A 145 -1.73 -22.85 -8.98
CA PHE A 145 -2.09 -21.43 -8.83
C PHE A 145 -3.29 -21.23 -7.89
N THR A 146 -4.34 -22.04 -8.05
CA THR A 146 -5.55 -21.92 -7.23
C THR A 146 -5.27 -22.21 -5.75
N GLU A 147 -4.40 -23.17 -5.46
CA GLU A 147 -3.96 -23.47 -4.10
C GLU A 147 -3.20 -22.29 -3.45
N ILE A 148 -2.38 -21.58 -4.23
CA ILE A 148 -1.70 -20.36 -3.76
C ILE A 148 -2.72 -19.24 -3.52
N PHE A 149 -3.65 -18.98 -4.45
CA PHE A 149 -4.68 -17.92 -4.29
C PHE A 149 -5.53 -18.16 -3.05
N HIS A 150 -5.90 -19.41 -2.78
CA HIS A 150 -6.65 -19.77 -1.58
C HIS A 150 -5.87 -19.42 -0.30
N ARG A 151 -4.55 -19.62 -0.29
CA ARG A 151 -3.69 -19.26 0.84
C ARG A 151 -3.48 -17.76 0.97
N ASN A 152 -3.35 -17.03 -0.15
CA ASN A 152 -3.30 -15.56 -0.11
C ASN A 152 -4.55 -15.00 0.59
N GLN A 153 -5.75 -15.53 0.27
CA GLN A 153 -6.98 -15.10 0.93
C GLN A 153 -6.99 -15.45 2.42
N LYS A 154 -6.49 -16.64 2.83
CA LYS A 154 -6.40 -17.03 4.24
C LYS A 154 -5.39 -16.20 5.04
N ALA A 155 -4.29 -15.81 4.40
CA ALA A 155 -3.25 -14.99 5.02
C ALA A 155 -3.63 -13.50 5.09
N SER A 156 -4.59 -13.06 4.27
CA SER A 156 -5.03 -11.66 4.21
C SER A 156 -5.57 -11.17 5.56
N GLY A 157 -4.94 -10.11 6.09
CA GLY A 157 -5.26 -9.56 7.40
C GLY A 157 -4.81 -10.46 8.58
N VAL A 158 -4.00 -11.49 8.32
CA VAL A 158 -3.42 -12.38 9.35
C VAL A 158 -1.92 -12.15 9.47
N ILE A 159 -1.22 -12.20 8.34
CA ILE A 159 0.21 -11.87 8.22
C ILE A 159 0.42 -10.92 7.05
N PRO A 160 1.37 -9.99 7.12
CA PRO A 160 1.73 -9.14 5.97
C PRO A 160 2.21 -9.98 4.78
N GLN A 161 1.67 -9.69 3.60
CA GLN A 161 2.02 -10.34 2.34
C GLN A 161 2.57 -9.30 1.36
N ILE A 162 3.82 -9.45 0.94
CA ILE A 162 4.49 -8.49 0.06
C ILE A 162 4.95 -9.21 -1.21
N SER A 163 4.74 -8.59 -2.36
CA SER A 163 5.16 -9.10 -3.66
C SER A 163 6.16 -8.18 -4.35
N GLY A 164 7.36 -8.66 -4.62
CA GLY A 164 8.31 -8.03 -5.53
C GLY A 164 8.17 -8.64 -6.93
N ILE A 165 7.84 -7.84 -7.94
CA ILE A 165 7.79 -8.27 -9.34
C ILE A 165 9.13 -7.90 -9.98
N MET A 166 9.96 -8.92 -10.17
CA MET A 166 11.37 -8.79 -10.57
C MET A 166 11.62 -9.25 -12.01
N GLY A 167 10.55 -9.47 -12.75
CA GLY A 167 10.58 -9.94 -14.13
C GLY A 167 9.17 -10.10 -14.71
N PRO A 168 8.99 -10.84 -15.81
CA PRO A 168 7.67 -11.14 -16.32
C PRO A 168 6.77 -11.79 -15.26
N CYS A 169 5.51 -11.37 -15.22
CA CYS A 169 4.46 -11.94 -14.39
C CYS A 169 3.18 -11.94 -15.22
N ALA A 170 2.85 -13.06 -15.87
CA ALA A 170 1.79 -13.10 -16.87
C ALA A 170 0.76 -14.20 -16.59
N GLY A 171 -0.47 -13.99 -17.05
CA GLY A 171 -1.57 -14.95 -16.93
C GLY A 171 -1.94 -15.22 -15.47
N GLY A 172 -2.00 -16.51 -15.07
CA GLY A 172 -2.30 -16.90 -13.69
C GLY A 172 -1.38 -16.30 -12.63
N ALA A 173 -0.14 -16.00 -13.00
CA ALA A 173 0.87 -15.48 -12.07
C ALA A 173 0.54 -14.09 -11.50
N VAL A 174 -0.30 -13.27 -12.18
CA VAL A 174 -0.63 -11.92 -11.71
C VAL A 174 -1.63 -11.91 -10.55
N TYR A 175 -2.44 -12.97 -10.40
CA TYR A 175 -3.52 -12.95 -9.41
C TYR A 175 -3.02 -13.06 -7.97
N SER A 176 -2.00 -13.90 -7.71
CA SER A 176 -1.43 -14.00 -6.37
C SER A 176 -0.87 -12.66 -5.88
N PRO A 177 0.01 -11.95 -6.61
CA PRO A 177 0.43 -10.60 -6.22
C PRO A 177 -0.72 -9.63 -6.02
N SER A 178 -1.76 -9.68 -6.86
CA SER A 178 -2.91 -8.77 -6.78
C SER A 178 -3.76 -8.96 -5.51
N ILE A 179 -3.64 -10.10 -4.84
CA ILE A 179 -4.31 -10.37 -3.56
C ILE A 179 -3.43 -9.94 -2.38
N THR A 180 -2.12 -9.82 -2.54
CA THR A 180 -1.19 -9.41 -1.48
C THR A 180 -1.36 -7.95 -1.08
N ASP A 181 -0.72 -7.52 -0.01
CA ASP A 181 -0.91 -6.19 0.57
C ASP A 181 -0.16 -5.11 -0.20
N PHE A 182 1.09 -5.38 -0.60
CA PHE A 182 1.94 -4.44 -1.33
C PHE A 182 2.65 -5.10 -2.51
N ILE A 183 2.74 -4.36 -3.61
CA ILE A 183 3.43 -4.78 -4.84
C ILE A 183 4.52 -3.75 -5.17
N PHE A 184 5.75 -4.25 -5.31
CA PHE A 184 6.91 -3.54 -5.84
C PHE A 184 7.16 -4.02 -7.27
N MET A 185 7.35 -3.11 -8.21
CA MET A 185 7.69 -3.45 -9.60
C MET A 185 9.02 -2.81 -10.00
N VAL A 186 9.90 -3.62 -10.58
CA VAL A 186 11.18 -3.12 -11.12
C VAL A 186 10.95 -2.59 -12.53
N GLU A 187 11.41 -1.36 -12.79
CA GLU A 187 11.28 -0.70 -14.09
C GLU A 187 12.02 -1.47 -15.19
N ASP A 188 11.55 -1.35 -16.43
CA ASP A 188 12.12 -1.95 -17.65
C ASP A 188 12.23 -3.49 -17.67
N THR A 189 12.28 -4.15 -16.53
CA THR A 189 12.46 -5.62 -16.43
C THR A 189 11.20 -6.37 -16.01
N SER A 190 10.29 -5.72 -15.28
CA SER A 190 9.09 -6.35 -14.77
C SER A 190 7.82 -5.93 -15.51
N HIS A 191 6.93 -6.90 -15.72
CA HIS A 191 5.65 -6.67 -16.40
C HIS A 191 4.55 -7.52 -15.76
N MET A 192 3.38 -6.94 -15.55
CA MET A 192 2.17 -7.65 -15.10
C MET A 192 1.04 -7.48 -16.11
N TYR A 193 0.48 -8.56 -16.64
CA TYR A 193 -0.71 -8.52 -17.51
C TYR A 193 -1.39 -9.90 -17.58
N ILE A 194 -2.69 -9.90 -17.84
CA ILE A 194 -3.47 -11.15 -18.05
C ILE A 194 -2.93 -11.91 -19.26
N THR A 195 -2.74 -11.19 -20.38
CA THR A 195 -2.16 -11.74 -21.63
C THR A 195 -1.21 -10.72 -22.21
N GLY A 196 -0.07 -11.20 -22.75
CA GLY A 196 0.95 -10.32 -23.32
C GLY A 196 0.56 -9.70 -24.66
N PRO A 197 1.37 -8.72 -25.16
CA PRO A 197 1.10 -7.95 -26.38
C PRO A 197 0.78 -8.77 -27.61
N GLY A 198 1.41 -9.93 -27.79
CA GLY A 198 1.14 -10.81 -28.93
C GLY A 198 -0.28 -11.36 -28.99
N VAL A 199 -0.84 -11.74 -27.83
CA VAL A 199 -2.23 -12.21 -27.70
C VAL A 199 -3.19 -11.04 -27.86
N THR A 200 -2.89 -9.90 -27.22
CA THR A 200 -3.66 -8.65 -27.34
C THR A 200 -3.82 -8.26 -28.82
N LYS A 201 -2.72 -8.20 -29.57
CA LYS A 201 -2.74 -7.91 -31.01
C LYS A 201 -3.61 -8.91 -31.79
N THR A 202 -3.54 -10.21 -31.46
CA THR A 202 -4.30 -11.24 -32.16
C THR A 202 -5.80 -11.14 -31.91
N VAL A 203 -6.21 -10.80 -30.68
CA VAL A 203 -7.62 -10.82 -30.25
C VAL A 203 -8.31 -9.49 -30.50
N THR A 204 -7.65 -8.38 -30.19
CA THR A 204 -8.26 -7.03 -30.27
C THR A 204 -7.76 -6.21 -31.44
N GLY A 205 -6.67 -6.62 -32.11
CA GLY A 205 -5.99 -5.84 -33.14
C GLY A 205 -5.12 -4.70 -32.62
N GLU A 206 -5.00 -4.54 -31.31
CA GLU A 206 -4.26 -3.46 -30.66
C GLU A 206 -2.75 -3.76 -30.66
N GLU A 207 -1.95 -2.82 -31.13
CA GLU A 207 -0.49 -2.89 -31.06
C GLU A 207 0.00 -2.10 -29.86
N VAL A 208 0.59 -2.79 -28.90
CA VAL A 208 1.05 -2.22 -27.62
C VAL A 208 2.37 -2.88 -27.20
N SER A 209 3.28 -2.13 -26.61
CA SER A 209 4.51 -2.66 -26.02
C SER A 209 4.25 -3.36 -24.68
N HIS A 210 5.23 -4.09 -24.16
CA HIS A 210 5.15 -4.69 -22.82
C HIS A 210 5.01 -3.63 -21.74
N GLU A 211 5.78 -2.52 -21.84
CA GLU A 211 5.74 -1.40 -20.90
C GLU A 211 4.39 -0.67 -20.89
N GLU A 212 3.85 -0.36 -22.08
CA GLU A 212 2.55 0.30 -22.20
C GLU A 212 1.40 -0.58 -21.69
N LEU A 213 1.46 -1.89 -21.92
CA LEU A 213 0.40 -2.81 -21.51
C LEU A 213 0.42 -3.06 -20.00
N GLY A 214 1.59 -3.22 -19.40
CA GLY A 214 1.68 -3.63 -18.00
C GLY A 214 3.07 -3.49 -17.38
N GLY A 215 3.84 -2.47 -17.75
CA GLY A 215 5.10 -2.12 -17.09
C GLY A 215 4.90 -1.43 -15.74
N ALA A 216 5.99 -1.26 -15.01
CA ALA A 216 6.00 -0.65 -13.69
C ALA A 216 5.37 0.75 -13.67
N SER A 217 5.69 1.58 -14.66
CA SER A 217 5.11 2.94 -14.80
C SER A 217 3.59 2.90 -14.99
N THR A 218 3.06 2.01 -15.83
CA THR A 218 1.63 1.86 -16.07
C THR A 218 0.90 1.44 -14.79
N HIS A 219 1.45 0.49 -14.06
CA HIS A 219 0.83 -0.04 -12.85
C HIS A 219 0.97 0.87 -11.63
N SER A 220 2.03 1.67 -11.54
CA SER A 220 2.22 2.61 -10.44
C SER A 220 1.50 3.94 -10.63
N SER A 221 1.20 4.37 -11.88
CA SER A 221 0.59 5.68 -12.13
C SER A 221 -0.85 5.64 -12.64
N THR A 222 -1.22 4.60 -13.41
CA THR A 222 -2.52 4.52 -14.08
C THR A 222 -3.48 3.56 -13.39
N THR A 223 -3.03 2.36 -13.04
CA THR A 223 -3.91 1.35 -12.42
C THR A 223 -3.85 1.34 -10.90
N GLY A 224 -2.75 1.84 -10.31
CA GLY A 224 -2.53 1.84 -8.87
C GLY A 224 -2.29 0.45 -8.26
N ILE A 225 -2.13 -0.60 -9.08
CA ILE A 225 -1.90 -1.96 -8.60
C ILE A 225 -0.51 -2.11 -7.96
N ALA A 226 0.51 -1.44 -8.51
CA ALA A 226 1.84 -1.39 -7.93
C ALA A 226 1.95 -0.17 -7.01
N GLN A 227 2.23 -0.42 -5.74
CA GLN A 227 2.45 0.63 -4.77
C GLN A 227 3.79 1.32 -4.98
N PHE A 228 4.77 0.60 -5.51
CA PHE A 228 6.13 1.09 -5.71
C PHE A 228 6.66 0.72 -7.09
N SER A 229 7.21 1.70 -7.81
CA SER A 229 8.02 1.54 -9.01
C SER A 229 9.45 1.87 -8.65
N VAL A 230 10.40 1.00 -8.97
CA VAL A 230 11.80 1.08 -8.53
C VAL A 230 12.75 0.74 -9.67
N PRO A 231 13.96 1.33 -9.70
CA PRO A 231 14.86 1.19 -10.84
C PRO A 231 15.48 -0.20 -11.00
N ASP A 232 15.68 -0.94 -9.92
CA ASP A 232 16.40 -2.22 -9.92
C ASP A 232 15.99 -3.15 -8.77
N ASP A 233 16.50 -4.38 -8.82
CA ASP A 233 16.22 -5.44 -7.84
C ASP A 233 16.70 -5.04 -6.43
N GLU A 234 17.87 -4.44 -6.28
CA GLU A 234 18.45 -4.02 -4.99
C GLU A 234 17.56 -2.98 -4.33
N THR A 235 17.19 -1.92 -5.06
CA THR A 235 16.28 -0.88 -4.54
C THR A 235 14.92 -1.45 -4.15
N ALA A 236 14.41 -2.46 -4.87
CA ALA A 236 13.17 -3.13 -4.51
C ALA A 236 13.30 -3.84 -3.16
N LEU A 237 14.38 -4.58 -2.97
CA LEU A 237 14.65 -5.34 -1.75
C LEU A 237 14.87 -4.42 -0.55
N ASP A 238 15.65 -3.34 -0.70
CA ASP A 238 15.85 -2.32 0.33
C ASP A 238 14.53 -1.68 0.77
N LYS A 239 13.67 -1.32 -0.19
CA LYS A 239 12.35 -0.74 0.12
C LYS A 239 11.40 -1.74 0.76
N ILE A 240 11.47 -3.04 0.43
CA ILE A 240 10.71 -4.09 1.11
C ILE A 240 11.16 -4.24 2.56
N GLN A 241 12.48 -4.25 2.82
CA GLN A 241 13.03 -4.26 4.18
C GLN A 241 12.56 -3.02 4.96
N HIS A 242 12.65 -1.83 4.34
CA HIS A 242 12.18 -0.59 4.95
C HIS A 242 10.67 -0.62 5.28
N LEU A 243 9.82 -1.12 4.36
CA LEU A 243 8.40 -1.32 4.63
C LEU A 243 8.16 -2.25 5.83
N LEU A 244 8.86 -3.39 5.88
CA LEU A 244 8.77 -4.34 6.98
C LEU A 244 9.09 -3.71 8.34
N SER A 245 9.97 -2.69 8.38
CA SER A 245 10.30 -1.99 9.62
C SER A 245 9.11 -1.27 10.28
N TYR A 246 8.07 -0.92 9.52
CA TYR A 246 6.84 -0.30 10.02
C TYR A 246 5.79 -1.33 10.44
N LEU A 247 5.84 -2.56 9.92
CA LEU A 247 4.78 -3.55 10.05
C LEU A 247 4.99 -4.49 11.24
N PRO A 248 3.91 -4.92 11.95
CA PRO A 248 4.01 -5.99 12.92
C PRO A 248 4.30 -7.33 12.24
N GLN A 249 4.63 -8.37 13.03
CA GLN A 249 4.79 -9.71 12.48
C GLN A 249 3.46 -10.31 11.99
N ASN A 250 2.37 -9.98 12.67
CA ASN A 250 1.04 -10.50 12.38
C ASN A 250 -0.04 -9.60 13.00
N ASN A 251 -1.30 -9.94 12.81
CA ASN A 251 -2.46 -9.17 13.25
C ASN A 251 -2.74 -9.18 14.76
N VAL A 252 -2.01 -9.94 15.56
CA VAL A 252 -2.17 -9.97 17.03
C VAL A 252 -1.05 -9.23 17.76
N GLU A 253 0.00 -8.85 17.05
CA GLU A 253 1.10 -8.05 17.56
C GLU A 253 0.89 -6.56 17.25
N ASP A 254 1.43 -5.70 18.10
CA ASP A 254 1.48 -4.28 17.84
C ASP A 254 2.62 -3.95 16.84
N PRO A 255 2.50 -2.86 16.06
CA PRO A 255 3.59 -2.38 15.20
C PRO A 255 4.87 -2.11 15.99
N PRO A 256 6.05 -2.31 15.38
CA PRO A 256 7.33 -2.13 16.09
C PRO A 256 7.54 -0.66 16.46
N ARG A 257 7.93 -0.44 17.73
CA ARG A 257 8.45 0.84 18.18
C ARG A 257 9.98 0.81 18.08
N VAL A 258 10.54 1.87 17.56
CA VAL A 258 11.99 2.11 17.58
C VAL A 258 12.35 3.13 18.65
N GLU A 259 13.64 3.23 19.01
CA GLU A 259 14.09 4.28 19.92
C GLU A 259 13.83 5.64 19.27
N PRO A 260 13.08 6.55 19.93
CA PRO A 260 12.80 7.86 19.38
C PRO A 260 14.10 8.67 19.17
N TRP A 261 14.20 9.33 18.01
CA TRP A 261 15.34 10.20 17.70
C TRP A 261 14.94 11.67 17.57
N ASP A 262 13.65 11.98 17.68
CA ASP A 262 13.10 13.31 17.57
C ASP A 262 12.38 13.70 18.87
N ASP A 263 12.45 14.97 19.27
CA ASP A 263 11.83 15.46 20.50
C ASP A 263 10.28 15.35 20.42
N PRO A 264 9.63 14.62 21.32
CA PRO A 264 8.17 14.51 21.34
C PRO A 264 7.47 15.87 21.54
N ASP A 265 8.10 16.81 22.21
CA ASP A 265 7.58 18.15 22.47
C ASP A 265 8.04 19.19 21.44
N ARG A 266 8.70 18.77 20.35
CA ARG A 266 9.14 19.68 19.29
C ARG A 266 7.96 20.47 18.72
N ARG A 267 8.12 21.78 18.69
CA ARG A 267 7.20 22.74 18.06
C ARG A 267 7.92 23.34 16.86
N ASP A 268 7.30 23.22 15.69
CA ASP A 268 7.90 23.69 14.44
C ASP A 268 7.13 24.95 13.98
N ASP A 269 7.78 26.09 14.09
CA ASP A 269 7.19 27.37 13.71
C ASP A 269 6.92 27.48 12.19
N GLU A 270 7.57 26.64 11.35
CA GLU A 270 7.31 26.58 9.91
C GLU A 270 5.88 26.16 9.59
N LEU A 271 5.22 25.41 10.47
CA LEU A 271 3.81 24.99 10.28
C LEU A 271 2.86 26.16 10.12
N GLU A 272 3.15 27.32 10.75
CA GLU A 272 2.34 28.54 10.61
C GLU A 272 2.47 29.17 9.21
N GLU A 273 3.60 28.91 8.52
CA GLU A 273 3.88 29.47 7.19
C GLU A 273 3.54 28.50 6.05
N ILE A 274 3.64 27.18 6.27
CA ILE A 274 3.38 26.14 5.25
C ILE A 274 1.94 26.22 4.75
N VAL A 275 0.97 26.36 5.65
CA VAL A 275 -0.46 26.41 5.28
C VAL A 275 -0.93 27.86 5.16
N PRO A 276 -1.09 28.37 3.93
CA PRO A 276 -1.52 29.75 3.73
C PRO A 276 -2.98 29.93 4.20
N PRO A 277 -3.32 31.07 4.84
CA PRO A 277 -4.68 31.37 5.26
C PRO A 277 -5.68 31.41 4.09
N SER A 278 -5.23 31.79 2.90
CA SER A 278 -6.09 31.82 1.71
C SER A 278 -6.40 30.40 1.20
N PRO A 279 -7.67 30.00 1.15
CA PRO A 279 -8.07 28.64 0.73
C PRO A 279 -7.77 28.34 -0.76
N GLN A 280 -7.47 29.36 -1.58
CA GLN A 280 -7.12 29.22 -2.99
C GLN A 280 -5.61 28.96 -3.22
N LYS A 281 -4.76 29.25 -2.25
CA LYS A 281 -3.32 29.04 -2.39
C LYS A 281 -2.97 27.58 -2.09
N PRO A 282 -2.36 26.85 -3.05
CA PRO A 282 -1.91 25.48 -2.81
C PRO A 282 -0.67 25.48 -1.89
N TYR A 283 -0.50 24.38 -1.17
CA TYR A 283 0.72 24.02 -0.44
C TYR A 283 0.94 22.50 -0.52
N ASP A 284 2.12 22.04 -0.16
CA ASP A 284 2.42 20.61 -0.12
C ASP A 284 2.08 20.03 1.25
N MET A 285 1.15 19.08 1.29
CA MET A 285 0.80 18.41 2.55
C MET A 285 1.94 17.52 3.07
N VAL A 286 2.86 17.09 2.19
CA VAL A 286 4.04 16.32 2.60
C VAL A 286 4.95 17.16 3.51
N ASP A 287 5.05 18.47 3.28
CA ASP A 287 5.81 19.37 4.15
C ASP A 287 5.19 19.43 5.57
N VAL A 288 3.86 19.48 5.67
CA VAL A 288 3.14 19.42 6.96
C VAL A 288 3.41 18.09 7.68
N ILE A 289 3.32 16.97 6.94
CA ILE A 289 3.61 15.65 7.48
C ILE A 289 5.05 15.60 8.01
N GLY A 290 6.03 16.08 7.24
CA GLY A 290 7.44 16.12 7.61
C GLY A 290 7.72 16.95 8.87
N SER A 291 7.03 18.08 9.04
CA SER A 291 7.16 18.92 10.23
C SER A 291 6.50 18.34 11.48
N VAL A 292 5.45 17.52 11.35
CA VAL A 292 4.74 16.94 12.50
C VAL A 292 5.32 15.60 12.91
N MET A 293 5.65 14.72 11.96
CA MET A 293 6.16 13.36 12.23
C MET A 293 7.63 13.38 12.65
N ASP A 294 8.17 12.23 13.06
CA ASP A 294 9.59 12.07 13.33
C ASP A 294 10.40 12.35 12.05
N GLU A 295 11.46 13.14 12.17
CA GLU A 295 12.23 13.64 11.03
C GLU A 295 12.67 12.49 10.09
N GLY A 296 12.35 12.62 8.80
CA GLY A 296 12.75 11.67 7.75
C GLY A 296 12.03 10.32 7.81
N SER A 297 11.02 10.15 8.68
CA SER A 297 10.34 8.87 8.84
C SER A 297 9.19 8.61 7.84
N PHE A 298 8.81 9.58 7.03
CA PHE A 298 7.67 9.41 6.13
C PHE A 298 8.02 8.55 4.92
N PHE A 299 7.30 7.43 4.75
CA PHE A 299 7.43 6.47 3.66
C PHE A 299 6.13 6.43 2.86
N GLU A 300 6.07 7.20 1.77
CA GLU A 300 4.87 7.33 0.93
C GLU A 300 4.57 6.04 0.17
N VAL A 301 3.29 5.67 0.12
CA VAL A 301 2.75 4.51 -0.60
C VAL A 301 1.91 5.01 -1.78
N ASN A 302 2.05 4.42 -2.97
CA ASN A 302 1.36 4.84 -4.20
C ASN A 302 1.62 6.32 -4.57
N GLU A 303 2.84 6.81 -4.40
CA GLU A 303 3.23 8.20 -4.70
C GLU A 303 2.78 8.66 -6.10
N ASN A 304 2.82 7.78 -7.08
CA ASN A 304 2.50 8.10 -8.46
C ASN A 304 1.01 7.97 -8.84
N PHE A 305 0.19 7.34 -8.00
CA PHE A 305 -1.23 7.11 -8.24
C PHE A 305 -2.10 8.00 -7.36
N ALA A 306 -3.18 8.58 -7.96
CA ALA A 306 -4.15 9.41 -7.24
C ALA A 306 -3.47 10.44 -6.33
N LYS A 307 -2.59 11.28 -6.89
CA LYS A 307 -1.73 12.23 -6.15
C LYS A 307 -2.49 13.30 -5.36
N ASN A 308 -3.80 13.42 -5.53
CA ASN A 308 -4.68 14.30 -4.75
C ASN A 308 -4.96 13.80 -3.32
N ILE A 309 -4.48 12.58 -3.00
CA ILE A 309 -4.41 12.03 -1.64
C ILE A 309 -3.05 11.38 -1.40
N VAL A 310 -2.47 11.63 -0.26
CA VAL A 310 -1.21 11.06 0.22
C VAL A 310 -1.54 9.98 1.23
N VAL A 311 -0.95 8.79 1.06
CA VAL A 311 -0.98 7.73 2.08
C VAL A 311 0.42 7.20 2.27
N GLY A 312 0.76 6.77 3.48
CA GLY A 312 2.09 6.24 3.76
C GLY A 312 2.27 5.90 5.23
N PHE A 313 3.39 5.31 5.56
CA PHE A 313 3.79 5.04 6.92
C PHE A 313 4.71 6.13 7.44
N SER A 314 4.65 6.37 8.73
CA SER A 314 5.57 7.28 9.39
C SER A 314 5.82 6.84 10.84
N ARG A 315 6.57 7.65 11.57
CA ARG A 315 6.78 7.46 13.01
C ARG A 315 6.44 8.72 13.77
N LEU A 316 5.92 8.50 14.99
CA LEU A 316 5.68 9.58 15.94
C LEU A 316 6.12 9.08 17.32
N ASP A 317 7.13 9.72 17.91
CA ASP A 317 7.82 9.25 19.11
C ASP A 317 8.27 7.77 18.99
N GLY A 318 8.80 7.42 17.81
CA GLY A 318 9.26 6.08 17.46
C GLY A 318 8.15 5.05 17.18
N HIS A 319 6.88 5.36 17.40
CA HIS A 319 5.74 4.49 17.09
C HIS A 319 5.39 4.52 15.61
N SER A 320 5.23 3.36 15.00
CA SER A 320 4.73 3.25 13.62
C SER A 320 3.26 3.66 13.54
N LEU A 321 2.91 4.44 12.51
CA LEU A 321 1.55 4.84 12.22
C LEU A 321 1.32 5.02 10.71
N GLY A 322 0.06 4.97 10.29
CA GLY A 322 -0.39 5.29 8.94
C GLY A 322 -0.79 6.76 8.82
N ILE A 323 -0.45 7.37 7.70
CA ILE A 323 -0.86 8.71 7.32
C ILE A 323 -1.87 8.62 6.18
N VAL A 324 -2.97 9.39 6.28
CA VAL A 324 -3.91 9.63 5.19
C VAL A 324 -4.17 11.12 5.10
N ALA A 325 -3.78 11.76 4.01
CA ALA A 325 -3.84 13.21 3.91
C ALA A 325 -4.31 13.70 2.54
N ASN A 326 -5.12 14.75 2.50
CA ASN A 326 -5.46 15.41 1.24
C ASN A 326 -4.25 16.20 0.73
N GLN A 327 -4.01 16.20 -0.59
CA GLN A 327 -2.92 16.97 -1.22
C GLN A 327 -3.46 18.20 -1.96
N PRO A 328 -3.44 19.40 -1.36
CA PRO A 328 -4.01 20.60 -1.97
C PRO A 328 -3.34 21.04 -3.28
N ARG A 329 -2.10 20.65 -3.52
CA ARG A 329 -1.38 20.93 -4.78
C ARG A 329 -1.98 20.21 -5.98
N VAL A 330 -2.71 19.12 -5.75
CA VAL A 330 -3.29 18.29 -6.82
C VAL A 330 -4.81 18.31 -6.70
N ASN A 331 -5.48 18.87 -7.68
CA ASN A 331 -6.95 19.01 -7.71
C ASN A 331 -7.52 19.59 -6.39
N ALA A 332 -6.79 20.50 -5.75
CA ALA A 332 -7.14 21.13 -4.48
C ALA A 332 -7.44 20.12 -3.32
N GLY A 333 -6.94 18.90 -3.39
CA GLY A 333 -7.23 17.84 -2.42
C GLY A 333 -8.60 17.17 -2.57
N THR A 334 -9.33 17.44 -3.67
CA THR A 334 -10.68 16.92 -3.92
C THR A 334 -10.65 15.39 -4.04
N LEU A 335 -11.61 14.69 -3.42
CA LEU A 335 -11.69 13.23 -3.51
C LEU A 335 -12.22 12.76 -4.87
N THR A 336 -11.56 11.79 -5.46
CA THR A 336 -11.92 11.12 -6.74
C THR A 336 -12.19 9.64 -6.50
N VAL A 337 -12.64 8.93 -7.54
CA VAL A 337 -12.75 7.45 -7.52
C VAL A 337 -11.42 6.83 -7.08
N ASP A 338 -10.32 7.23 -7.72
CA ASP A 338 -9.00 6.63 -7.50
C ASP A 338 -8.44 6.95 -6.12
N SER A 339 -8.57 8.20 -5.65
CA SER A 339 -8.13 8.58 -4.31
C SER A 339 -8.94 7.91 -3.20
N SER A 340 -10.24 7.71 -3.42
CA SER A 340 -11.10 6.98 -2.49
C SER A 340 -10.70 5.50 -2.37
N MET A 341 -10.35 4.87 -3.50
CA MET A 341 -9.86 3.48 -3.50
C MET A 341 -8.49 3.36 -2.83
N LYS A 342 -7.54 4.25 -3.18
CA LYS A 342 -6.21 4.31 -2.58
C LYS A 342 -6.28 4.42 -1.05
N ALA A 343 -7.01 5.41 -0.55
CA ALA A 343 -7.13 5.65 0.88
C ALA A 343 -7.89 4.53 1.60
N ALA A 344 -9.01 4.03 1.04
CA ALA A 344 -9.78 2.95 1.66
C ALA A 344 -8.98 1.66 1.81
N ARG A 345 -8.19 1.30 0.80
CA ARG A 345 -7.29 0.14 0.85
C ARG A 345 -6.25 0.30 1.95
N PHE A 346 -5.64 1.49 2.05
CA PHE A 346 -4.60 1.78 3.03
C PHE A 346 -5.15 1.79 4.47
N VAL A 347 -6.30 2.44 4.72
CA VAL A 347 -6.97 2.43 6.02
C VAL A 347 -7.28 1.01 6.49
N ARG A 348 -7.83 0.16 5.60
CA ARG A 348 -8.12 -1.24 5.93
C ARG A 348 -6.87 -2.06 6.23
N PHE A 349 -5.77 -1.79 5.54
CA PHE A 349 -4.49 -2.43 5.85
C PHE A 349 -4.00 -2.02 7.24
N CYS A 350 -4.00 -0.74 7.56
CA CYS A 350 -3.59 -0.25 8.88
C CYS A 350 -4.44 -0.87 10.00
N ASP A 351 -5.77 -0.92 9.82
CA ASP A 351 -6.67 -1.53 10.79
C ASP A 351 -6.42 -3.03 10.97
N ALA A 352 -6.21 -3.77 9.87
CA ALA A 352 -5.92 -5.20 9.93
C ALA A 352 -4.63 -5.55 10.69
N PHE A 353 -3.69 -4.61 10.77
CA PHE A 353 -2.37 -4.81 11.39
C PHE A 353 -2.09 -3.88 12.58
N ASN A 354 -3.13 -3.43 13.27
CA ASN A 354 -3.04 -2.64 14.51
C ASN A 354 -2.23 -1.34 14.39
N ILE A 355 -2.17 -0.75 13.19
CA ILE A 355 -1.41 0.47 12.91
C ILE A 355 -2.32 1.68 13.12
N PRO A 356 -2.06 2.56 14.11
CA PRO A 356 -2.82 3.80 14.30
C PRO A 356 -2.79 4.69 13.06
N ILE A 357 -3.83 5.50 12.84
CA ILE A 357 -3.93 6.36 11.67
C ILE A 357 -4.04 7.83 12.10
N VAL A 358 -3.19 8.67 11.50
CA VAL A 358 -3.32 10.12 11.54
C VAL A 358 -3.81 10.64 10.19
N SER A 359 -4.90 11.40 10.22
CA SER A 359 -5.50 12.02 9.04
C SER A 359 -5.29 13.53 9.03
N PHE A 360 -4.67 14.10 7.97
CA PHE A 360 -4.59 15.53 7.74
C PHE A 360 -5.59 15.93 6.67
N VAL A 361 -6.49 16.87 7.01
CA VAL A 361 -7.65 17.19 6.19
C VAL A 361 -7.57 18.60 5.61
N ASP A 362 -7.56 18.68 4.29
CA ASP A 362 -7.81 19.90 3.51
C ASP A 362 -8.55 19.49 2.23
N VAL A 363 -9.87 19.37 2.31
CA VAL A 363 -10.71 18.80 1.26
C VAL A 363 -11.92 19.66 0.93
N PRO A 364 -12.07 20.14 -0.33
CA PRO A 364 -13.23 20.95 -0.73
C PRO A 364 -14.48 20.12 -1.06
N GLY A 365 -14.36 18.80 -1.17
CA GLY A 365 -15.45 17.91 -1.53
C GLY A 365 -15.03 16.72 -2.38
N TYR A 366 -16.01 16.02 -2.94
CA TYR A 366 -15.81 15.04 -4.00
C TYR A 366 -15.76 15.74 -5.36
N MET A 367 -14.94 15.20 -6.28
CA MET A 367 -14.83 15.73 -7.64
C MET A 367 -16.17 15.58 -8.39
N PRO A 368 -16.79 16.68 -8.81
CA PRO A 368 -18.01 16.62 -9.60
C PRO A 368 -17.74 16.26 -11.07
N GLY A 369 -18.77 15.85 -11.77
CA GLY A 369 -18.74 15.67 -13.22
C GLY A 369 -19.06 14.25 -13.67
N THR A 370 -19.48 14.15 -14.94
CA THR A 370 -19.96 12.89 -15.53
C THR A 370 -18.91 11.78 -15.55
N ASP A 371 -17.64 12.10 -15.70
CA ASP A 371 -16.56 11.10 -15.63
C ASP A 371 -16.56 10.38 -14.26
N GLN A 372 -16.54 11.13 -13.17
CA GLN A 372 -16.53 10.58 -11.83
C GLN A 372 -17.83 9.85 -11.49
N GLU A 373 -18.98 10.42 -11.88
CA GLU A 373 -20.29 9.77 -11.67
C GLU A 373 -20.38 8.44 -12.44
N HIS A 374 -19.98 8.41 -13.70
CA HIS A 374 -20.03 7.21 -14.54
C HIS A 374 -18.99 6.16 -14.12
N ARG A 375 -17.87 6.57 -13.56
CA ARG A 375 -16.88 5.68 -12.93
C ARG A 375 -17.32 5.19 -11.56
N GLY A 376 -18.45 5.67 -11.02
CA GLY A 376 -19.06 5.21 -9.78
C GLY A 376 -18.50 5.84 -8.51
N ILE A 377 -18.28 7.18 -8.50
CA ILE A 377 -17.77 7.93 -7.35
C ILE A 377 -18.58 7.66 -6.07
N ILE A 378 -19.90 7.49 -6.16
CA ILE A 378 -20.77 7.19 -5.01
C ILE A 378 -20.35 5.87 -4.35
N ARG A 379 -20.18 4.81 -5.14
CA ARG A 379 -19.76 3.48 -4.64
C ARG A 379 -18.32 3.51 -4.12
N HIS A 380 -17.41 4.14 -4.85
CA HIS A 380 -16.00 4.18 -4.47
C HIS A 380 -15.73 5.12 -3.30
N GLY A 381 -16.44 6.25 -3.22
CA GLY A 381 -16.42 7.13 -2.05
C GLY A 381 -16.97 6.44 -0.79
N ALA A 382 -18.01 5.60 -0.95
CA ALA A 382 -18.55 4.80 0.15
C ALA A 382 -17.54 3.77 0.69
N LYS A 383 -16.53 3.33 -0.09
CA LYS A 383 -15.46 2.46 0.41
C LYS A 383 -14.60 3.14 1.47
N LEU A 384 -14.26 4.41 1.26
CA LEU A 384 -13.47 5.19 2.21
C LEU A 384 -14.25 5.43 3.51
N LEU A 385 -15.51 5.82 3.39
CA LEU A 385 -16.42 5.94 4.53
C LEU A 385 -16.50 4.63 5.32
N TYR A 386 -16.70 3.52 4.61
CA TYR A 386 -16.79 2.19 5.21
C TYR A 386 -15.49 1.81 5.93
N ALA A 387 -14.33 2.05 5.29
CA ALA A 387 -13.02 1.69 5.85
C ALA A 387 -12.75 2.41 7.18
N TYR A 388 -12.98 3.71 7.25
CA TYR A 388 -12.84 4.46 8.51
C TYR A 388 -13.86 4.05 9.57
N SER A 389 -15.12 3.83 9.16
CA SER A 389 -16.18 3.43 10.10
C SER A 389 -16.02 2.00 10.64
N GLU A 390 -15.28 1.14 9.94
CA GLU A 390 -14.98 -0.23 10.38
C GLU A 390 -13.69 -0.31 11.21
N ALA A 391 -12.80 0.68 11.07
CA ALA A 391 -11.50 0.71 11.72
C ALA A 391 -11.62 0.76 13.25
N THR A 392 -10.86 -0.09 13.92
CA THR A 392 -10.82 -0.24 15.38
C THR A 392 -9.54 0.31 16.01
N VAL A 393 -8.54 0.62 15.17
CA VAL A 393 -7.28 1.26 15.60
C VAL A 393 -7.50 2.71 16.03
N PRO A 394 -6.57 3.32 16.78
CA PRO A 394 -6.61 4.74 17.06
C PRO A 394 -6.70 5.58 15.78
N LEU A 395 -7.69 6.47 15.73
CA LEU A 395 -7.93 7.42 14.63
C LEU A 395 -7.79 8.84 15.14
N LEU A 396 -6.75 9.54 14.70
CA LEU A 396 -6.48 10.94 15.05
C LEU A 396 -6.62 11.81 13.79
N THR A 397 -7.33 12.93 13.91
CA THR A 397 -7.60 13.81 12.76
C THR A 397 -7.22 15.25 13.06
N VAL A 398 -6.52 15.88 12.12
CA VAL A 398 -6.16 17.29 12.15
C VAL A 398 -6.71 17.97 10.90
N ILE A 399 -7.65 18.89 11.07
CA ILE A 399 -8.20 19.70 9.98
C ILE A 399 -7.34 20.95 9.84
N THR A 400 -6.52 20.96 8.79
CA THR A 400 -5.57 22.08 8.56
C THR A 400 -6.24 23.28 7.90
N ARG A 401 -7.23 23.04 7.01
CA ARG A 401 -7.93 24.12 6.31
C ARG A 401 -9.34 23.71 5.88
N LYS A 402 -9.61 23.40 4.61
CA LYS A 402 -10.97 23.06 4.13
C LYS A 402 -11.45 21.70 4.62
N ALA A 403 -12.70 21.63 5.00
CA ALA A 403 -13.40 20.38 5.31
C ALA A 403 -14.89 20.54 4.96
N TYR A 404 -15.26 20.30 3.68
CA TYR A 404 -16.60 20.59 3.20
C TYR A 404 -17.42 19.35 2.85
N GLY A 405 -18.69 19.42 3.19
CA GLY A 405 -19.72 18.48 2.76
C GLY A 405 -19.45 17.02 3.13
N GLY A 406 -19.79 16.12 2.22
CA GLY A 406 -19.59 14.69 2.42
C GLY A 406 -18.12 14.28 2.57
N ALA A 407 -17.19 15.06 2.02
CA ALA A 407 -15.77 14.78 2.17
C ALA A 407 -15.27 15.03 3.61
N TYR A 408 -15.78 16.05 4.30
CA TYR A 408 -15.58 16.20 5.76
C TYR A 408 -16.01 14.93 6.49
N CYS A 409 -17.20 14.39 6.16
CA CYS A 409 -17.71 13.22 6.85
C CYS A 409 -16.78 12.00 6.70
N VAL A 410 -16.24 11.75 5.48
CA VAL A 410 -15.49 10.53 5.20
C VAL A 410 -14.01 10.59 5.59
N MET A 411 -13.44 11.78 5.78
CA MET A 411 -12.04 11.95 6.17
C MET A 411 -11.89 11.90 7.71
N ALA A 412 -12.22 10.75 8.28
CA ALA A 412 -12.09 10.45 9.71
C ALA A 412 -12.69 11.56 10.62
N SER A 413 -13.95 11.96 10.35
CA SER A 413 -14.63 12.90 11.24
C SER A 413 -14.98 12.26 12.59
N LYS A 414 -15.17 13.10 13.63
CA LYS A 414 -15.63 12.67 14.97
C LYS A 414 -16.86 11.78 14.91
N HIS A 415 -17.81 12.11 14.03
CA HIS A 415 -19.07 11.39 13.88
C HIS A 415 -18.90 10.03 13.19
N LEU A 416 -17.82 9.82 12.43
CA LEU A 416 -17.52 8.56 11.76
C LEU A 416 -16.76 7.59 12.67
N GLY A 417 -16.39 8.01 13.87
CA GLY A 417 -15.70 7.17 14.84
C GLY A 417 -14.25 7.55 15.14
N ALA A 418 -13.77 8.71 14.63
CA ALA A 418 -12.44 9.17 15.01
C ALA A 418 -12.36 9.49 16.52
N ASP A 419 -11.27 9.07 17.16
CA ASP A 419 -11.07 9.17 18.60
C ASP A 419 -10.79 10.63 19.00
N VAL A 420 -9.90 11.31 18.25
CA VAL A 420 -9.50 12.70 18.49
C VAL A 420 -9.57 13.49 17.19
N ASN A 421 -10.20 14.67 17.25
CA ASN A 421 -10.31 15.60 16.14
C ASN A 421 -9.85 17.00 16.56
N TYR A 422 -8.79 17.49 15.95
CA TYR A 422 -8.30 18.85 16.07
C TYR A 422 -8.55 19.66 14.80
N ALA A 423 -8.61 20.96 14.95
CA ALA A 423 -8.58 21.88 13.82
C ALA A 423 -7.58 23.02 14.08
N TRP A 424 -6.96 23.52 13.04
CA TRP A 424 -6.20 24.76 13.10
C TRP A 424 -7.14 25.97 12.98
N PRO A 425 -6.72 27.18 13.41
CA PRO A 425 -7.54 28.41 13.26
C PRO A 425 -7.89 28.73 11.80
N THR A 426 -7.13 28.22 10.84
CA THR A 426 -7.36 28.33 9.39
C THR A 426 -8.44 27.40 8.85
N ALA A 427 -9.00 26.50 9.69
CA ALA A 427 -9.97 25.52 9.25
C ALA A 427 -11.31 26.16 8.88
N GLU A 428 -11.88 25.72 7.76
CA GLU A 428 -13.23 26.05 7.31
C GLU A 428 -14.06 24.75 7.26
N ILE A 429 -14.98 24.58 8.21
CA ILE A 429 -15.82 23.38 8.33
C ILE A 429 -17.25 23.75 7.99
N ALA A 430 -17.79 23.27 6.85
CA ALA A 430 -19.10 23.66 6.38
C ALA A 430 -19.75 22.61 5.46
N VAL A 431 -21.05 22.75 5.21
CA VAL A 431 -21.78 21.90 4.25
C VAL A 431 -21.24 22.06 2.83
N MET A 432 -20.83 23.27 2.46
CA MET A 432 -20.16 23.60 1.19
C MET A 432 -19.29 24.84 1.38
N GLY A 433 -18.37 25.05 0.43
CA GLY A 433 -17.51 26.24 0.48
C GLY A 433 -18.33 27.54 0.44
N PRO A 434 -17.85 28.63 1.13
CA PRO A 434 -18.59 29.88 1.29
C PRO A 434 -19.11 30.47 0.00
N GLN A 435 -18.33 30.45 -1.07
CA GLN A 435 -18.72 30.96 -2.38
C GLN A 435 -19.94 30.22 -2.98
N GLY A 436 -19.96 28.88 -2.86
CA GLY A 436 -21.09 28.06 -3.30
C GLY A 436 -22.34 28.29 -2.45
N ALA A 437 -22.16 28.39 -1.13
CA ALA A 437 -23.26 28.68 -0.20
C ALA A 437 -23.91 30.01 -0.47
N VAL A 438 -23.12 31.07 -0.63
CA VAL A 438 -23.63 32.45 -0.92
C VAL A 438 -24.37 32.49 -2.24
N ASN A 439 -23.83 31.91 -3.31
CA ASN A 439 -24.51 31.86 -4.60
C ASN A 439 -25.85 31.12 -4.57
N LEU A 440 -26.00 30.15 -3.67
CA LEU A 440 -27.25 29.41 -3.51
C LEU A 440 -28.26 30.12 -2.60
N LEU A 441 -27.81 30.62 -1.46
CA LEU A 441 -28.67 31.19 -0.41
C LEU A 441 -29.16 32.60 -0.75
N TYR A 442 -28.33 33.36 -1.47
CA TYR A 442 -28.55 34.80 -1.75
C TYR A 442 -28.67 35.08 -3.26
N SER A 443 -29.11 34.09 -4.06
CA SER A 443 -29.21 34.24 -5.52
C SER A 443 -30.06 35.44 -5.94
N ASP A 444 -31.23 35.64 -5.31
CA ASP A 444 -32.17 36.74 -5.61
C ASP A 444 -31.60 38.12 -5.23
N GLU A 445 -30.89 38.19 -4.11
CA GLU A 445 -30.24 39.42 -3.64
C GLU A 445 -29.04 39.80 -4.53
N LEU A 446 -28.25 38.81 -4.96
CA LEU A 446 -27.13 39.01 -5.88
C LEU A 446 -27.61 39.47 -7.26
N GLU A 447 -28.75 38.94 -7.76
CA GLU A 447 -29.33 39.34 -9.04
C GLU A 447 -29.91 40.79 -8.98
N ALA A 448 -30.36 41.21 -7.81
CA ALA A 448 -30.95 42.56 -7.60
C ALA A 448 -29.92 43.65 -7.26
N ALA A 449 -28.68 43.27 -6.96
CA ALA A 449 -27.65 44.20 -6.50
C ALA A 449 -27.06 45.06 -7.62
N ASP A 450 -26.83 46.35 -7.33
CA ASP A 450 -26.14 47.28 -8.25
C ASP A 450 -24.65 46.90 -8.44
N ASP A 451 -24.00 46.37 -7.38
CA ASP A 451 -22.63 45.81 -7.40
C ASP A 451 -22.65 44.40 -6.85
N THR A 452 -22.90 43.44 -7.75
CA THR A 452 -23.03 42.02 -7.41
C THR A 452 -21.75 41.44 -6.80
N GLU A 453 -20.55 41.89 -7.28
CA GLU A 453 -19.29 41.33 -6.81
C GLU A 453 -18.92 41.82 -5.41
N ALA A 454 -19.15 43.10 -5.10
CA ALA A 454 -18.94 43.66 -3.76
C ALA A 454 -19.88 43.02 -2.74
N LEU A 455 -21.17 42.87 -3.07
CA LEU A 455 -22.13 42.20 -2.19
C LEU A 455 -21.78 40.71 -2.00
N ARG A 456 -21.36 40.01 -3.09
CA ARG A 456 -20.96 38.63 -2.99
C ARG A 456 -19.78 38.43 -2.02
N GLN A 457 -18.77 39.30 -2.10
CA GLN A 457 -17.61 39.21 -1.22
C GLN A 457 -17.98 39.50 0.25
N GLU A 458 -18.83 40.47 0.50
CA GLU A 458 -19.36 40.78 1.83
C GLU A 458 -20.08 39.57 2.44
N LEU A 459 -21.01 38.97 1.69
CA LEU A 459 -21.75 37.77 2.11
C LEU A 459 -20.86 36.54 2.32
N ILE A 460 -19.80 36.38 1.52
CA ILE A 460 -18.81 35.31 1.70
C ILE A 460 -18.06 35.49 3.03
N ASP A 461 -17.64 36.69 3.34
CA ASP A 461 -16.91 36.98 4.57
C ASP A 461 -17.82 36.82 5.80
N GLU A 462 -19.09 37.27 5.75
CA GLU A 462 -20.11 37.03 6.78
C GLU A 462 -20.36 35.51 6.97
N TYR A 463 -20.50 34.74 5.86
CA TYR A 463 -20.71 33.29 5.94
C TYR A 463 -19.52 32.58 6.57
N ARG A 464 -18.28 33.00 6.30
CA ARG A 464 -17.09 32.47 6.95
C ARG A 464 -17.09 32.74 8.44
N GLU A 465 -17.36 33.98 8.83
CA GLU A 465 -17.37 34.39 10.25
C GLU A 465 -18.44 33.62 11.04
N GLU A 466 -19.62 33.42 10.47
CA GLU A 466 -20.75 32.82 11.18
C GLU A 466 -20.77 31.30 11.13
N PHE A 467 -20.44 30.69 9.97
CA PHE A 467 -20.67 29.26 9.74
C PHE A 467 -19.42 28.46 9.38
N ALA A 468 -18.51 28.98 8.53
CA ALA A 468 -17.40 28.23 7.99
C ALA A 468 -16.10 28.52 8.76
N ASN A 469 -16.11 28.20 10.06
CA ASN A 469 -14.97 28.36 10.95
C ASN A 469 -14.86 27.15 11.92
N PRO A 470 -13.72 26.94 12.58
CA PRO A 470 -13.56 25.79 13.47
C PRO A 470 -14.30 26.00 14.81
N TYR A 471 -14.53 27.23 15.24
CA TYR A 471 -15.10 27.52 16.57
C TYR A 471 -16.57 27.11 16.66
N THR A 472 -17.34 27.25 15.57
CA THR A 472 -18.73 26.77 15.48
C THR A 472 -18.81 25.27 15.64
N ALA A 473 -17.85 24.52 15.08
CA ALA A 473 -17.77 23.07 15.23
C ALA A 473 -17.31 22.67 16.65
N ALA A 474 -16.36 23.39 17.23
CA ALA A 474 -15.88 23.18 18.60
C ALA A 474 -16.97 23.42 19.64
N ASP A 475 -17.77 24.50 19.51
CA ASP A 475 -18.90 24.79 20.40
C ASP A 475 -19.93 23.66 20.46
N ARG A 476 -20.05 22.88 19.39
CA ARG A 476 -20.93 21.71 19.30
C ARG A 476 -20.30 20.40 19.75
N GLY A 477 -19.02 20.40 20.14
CA GLY A 477 -18.27 19.21 20.51
C GLY A 477 -17.91 18.31 19.33
N TYR A 478 -17.83 18.87 18.10
CA TYR A 478 -17.42 18.14 16.90
C TYR A 478 -15.91 18.12 16.71
N LEU A 479 -15.21 18.96 17.47
CA LEU A 479 -13.77 18.99 17.64
C LEU A 479 -13.45 18.82 19.13
N ASP A 480 -12.32 18.20 19.43
CA ASP A 480 -11.81 18.11 20.79
C ASP A 480 -11.11 19.43 21.21
N ASP A 481 -10.46 20.10 20.24
CA ASP A 481 -9.88 21.43 20.44
C ASP A 481 -9.60 22.13 19.10
N VAL A 482 -9.44 23.45 19.15
CA VAL A 482 -8.81 24.26 18.10
C VAL A 482 -7.42 24.63 18.60
N ILE A 483 -6.39 24.13 17.90
CA ILE A 483 -5.00 24.19 18.36
C ILE A 483 -4.14 25.07 17.45
N GLU A 484 -3.08 25.66 18.00
CA GLU A 484 -2.04 26.28 17.19
C GLU A 484 -1.33 25.23 16.33
N PRO A 485 -0.95 25.53 15.07
CA PRO A 485 -0.24 24.56 14.23
C PRO A 485 0.97 23.91 14.90
N THR A 486 1.74 24.71 15.66
CA THR A 486 2.93 24.27 16.40
C THR A 486 2.64 23.29 17.54
N GLU A 487 1.39 23.22 18.02
CA GLU A 487 0.97 22.27 19.05
C GLU A 487 0.64 20.89 18.51
N THR A 488 0.56 20.71 17.19
CA THR A 488 0.07 19.49 16.54
C THR A 488 0.87 18.27 16.97
N ARG A 489 2.20 18.31 16.86
CA ARG A 489 3.05 17.17 17.24
C ARG A 489 2.91 16.78 18.72
N PRO A 490 3.11 17.66 19.71
CA PRO A 490 3.00 17.27 21.13
C PRO A 490 1.59 16.78 21.51
N ARG A 491 0.53 17.32 20.89
CA ARG A 491 -0.84 16.82 21.10
C ARG A 491 -1.02 15.40 20.57
N LEU A 492 -0.61 15.16 19.33
CA LEU A 492 -0.72 13.82 18.71
C LEU A 492 0.11 12.77 19.46
N VAL A 493 1.30 13.13 19.98
CA VAL A 493 2.12 12.21 20.81
C VAL A 493 1.37 11.83 22.09
N GLN A 494 0.80 12.78 22.79
CA GLN A 494 0.03 12.54 24.02
C GLN A 494 -1.22 11.67 23.76
N ASP A 495 -1.95 11.95 22.67
CA ASP A 495 -3.16 11.22 22.33
C ASP A 495 -2.84 9.80 21.86
N LEU A 496 -1.79 9.63 21.09
CA LEU A 496 -1.34 8.29 20.66
C LEU A 496 -0.98 7.43 21.89
N GLU A 497 -0.26 7.99 22.87
CA GLU A 497 0.05 7.28 24.10
C GLU A 497 -1.21 6.96 24.92
N MET A 498 -2.16 7.89 25.02
CA MET A 498 -3.45 7.68 25.70
C MET A 498 -4.26 6.55 25.02
N LEU A 499 -4.23 6.48 23.67
CA LEU A 499 -5.03 5.54 22.87
C LEU A 499 -4.36 4.17 22.68
N ARG A 500 -3.10 3.97 23.09
CA ARG A 500 -2.37 2.70 22.93
C ARG A 500 -3.12 1.48 23.48
N SER A 501 -3.89 1.66 24.52
CA SER A 501 -4.68 0.59 25.14
C SER A 501 -6.11 0.51 24.59
N LYS A 502 -6.45 1.29 23.55
CA LYS A 502 -7.77 1.21 22.91
C LYS A 502 -8.05 -0.22 22.46
N ARG A 503 -9.21 -0.72 22.82
CA ARG A 503 -9.76 -1.99 22.32
C ARG A 503 -11.20 -1.73 21.94
N GLU A 504 -11.53 -2.07 20.72
CA GLU A 504 -12.88 -1.93 20.17
C GLU A 504 -13.23 -3.21 19.44
N ASP A 505 -14.29 -3.88 19.90
CA ASP A 505 -14.80 -5.08 19.25
C ASP A 505 -15.95 -4.67 18.32
N GLY A 506 -15.83 -5.01 17.04
CA GLY A 506 -16.93 -4.88 16.10
C GLY A 506 -18.06 -5.87 16.40
N PRO A 507 -19.23 -5.71 15.77
CA PRO A 507 -20.32 -6.67 15.93
C PRO A 507 -19.93 -8.05 15.40
N ASP A 508 -20.40 -9.12 16.06
CA ASP A 508 -20.18 -10.49 15.62
C ASP A 508 -20.71 -10.72 14.20
N ARG A 509 -19.79 -11.02 13.28
CA ARG A 509 -20.09 -11.29 11.86
C ARG A 509 -18.95 -12.09 11.21
N LYS A 510 -19.26 -12.78 10.10
CA LYS A 510 -18.21 -13.50 9.36
C LYS A 510 -17.17 -12.55 8.74
N HIS A 511 -17.63 -11.43 8.21
CA HIS A 511 -16.85 -10.33 7.66
C HIS A 511 -17.78 -9.15 7.36
N GLY A 512 -17.22 -7.95 7.16
CA GLY A 512 -17.95 -6.80 6.63
C GLY A 512 -18.36 -7.02 5.17
N ASN A 513 -19.40 -6.31 4.70
CA ASN A 513 -19.80 -6.31 3.29
C ASN A 513 -19.52 -4.92 2.69
N ILE A 514 -18.24 -4.64 2.51
CA ILE A 514 -17.78 -3.39 1.89
C ILE A 514 -18.33 -3.29 0.45
N PRO A 515 -18.76 -2.11 -0.03
CA PRO A 515 -19.22 -1.92 -1.40
C PRO A 515 -18.05 -2.05 -2.40
N LEU A 516 -17.84 -3.26 -2.95
CA LEU A 516 -16.74 -3.59 -3.87
C LEU A 516 -16.91 -2.99 -5.27
#